data_bbacd1ae949dfd69be38ab07b5b9affe
#
_entry.id   bbacd1ae949dfd69be38ab07b5b9affe
#
_cell.length_a   1.000
_cell.length_b   1.000
_cell.length_c   1.000
_cell.angle_alpha   90.00
_cell.angle_beta   90.00
_cell.angle_gamma   90.00
#
_symmetry.space_group_name_H-M   'P 1'
#
loop_
_entity.id
_entity.type
_entity.pdbx_description
1 polymer ?
#
loop_
_entity_poly.entity_id
_entity_poly.type
_entity_poly.pdbx_seq_one_letter_code
_entity_poly.pdbx_strand_id
1 'polypeptide(L)'
;MELLFKIIISYFALYLVILLHELGHSFFYWKFGCKENWIKVTVKPYLFFSTPALVDENKADLLKDKDDLIISYAGITVNLIVALLAVVLNYFYSSNNVYVNLFISQFISLNLVEAITYLVIGNIYLVSDMKILLE
;
A
#
# COMPACT_ATOMS: atom_id res chain seq x y z
N MET A 1 11.24 28.21 -4.01
CA MET A 1 11.67 27.19 -3.04
C MET A 1 10.50 26.48 -2.34
N GLU A 2 9.50 27.20 -1.86
CA GLU A 2 8.36 26.60 -1.12
C GLU A 2 7.58 25.56 -1.94
N LEU A 3 7.29 25.81 -3.21
CA LEU A 3 6.62 24.85 -4.09
C LEU A 3 7.40 23.55 -4.24
N LEU A 4 8.73 23.64 -4.38
CA LEU A 4 9.59 22.46 -4.49
C LEU A 4 9.54 21.59 -3.24
N PHE A 5 9.54 22.19 -2.04
CA PHE A 5 9.40 21.47 -0.78
C PHE A 5 8.05 20.76 -0.68
N LYS A 6 6.97 21.40 -1.09
CA LYS A 6 5.63 20.78 -1.10
C LYS A 6 5.57 19.57 -2.05
N ILE A 7 6.18 19.69 -3.23
CA ILE A 7 6.26 18.56 -4.20
C ILE A 7 7.05 17.40 -3.60
N ILE A 8 8.22 17.67 -3.00
CA ILE A 8 9.04 16.63 -2.38
C ILE A 8 8.29 15.91 -1.25
N ILE A 9 7.59 16.66 -0.39
CA ILE A 9 6.80 16.10 0.71
C ILE A 9 5.67 15.22 0.18
N SER A 10 4.95 15.68 -0.85
CA SER A 10 3.85 14.93 -1.46
C SER A 10 4.36 13.64 -2.13
N TYR A 11 5.49 13.71 -2.83
CA TYR A 11 6.14 12.54 -3.42
C TYR A 11 6.57 11.53 -2.35
N PHE A 12 7.16 12.00 -1.25
CA PHE A 12 7.59 11.14 -0.15
C PHE A 12 6.40 10.47 0.54
N ALA A 13 5.29 11.20 0.75
CA ALA A 13 4.06 10.64 1.28
C ALA A 13 3.52 9.53 0.36
N LEU A 14 3.44 9.78 -0.95
CA LEU A 14 3.00 8.80 -1.93
C LEU A 14 3.90 7.56 -1.96
N TYR A 15 5.23 7.76 -1.94
CA TYR A 15 6.19 6.66 -1.90
C TYR A 15 5.97 5.75 -0.68
N LEU A 16 5.75 6.34 0.50
CA LEU A 16 5.49 5.57 1.72
C LEU A 16 4.16 4.81 1.66
N VAL A 17 3.12 5.40 1.08
CA VAL A 17 1.82 4.74 0.90
C VAL A 17 1.96 3.48 0.07
N ILE A 18 2.61 3.58 -1.09
CA ILE A 18 2.84 2.44 -1.98
C ILE A 18 3.75 1.39 -1.32
N LEU A 19 4.82 1.83 -0.65
CA LEU A 19 5.71 0.92 0.08
C LEU A 19 4.96 0.10 1.15
N LEU A 20 4.09 0.74 1.92
CA LEU A 20 3.30 0.08 2.96
C LEU A 20 2.27 -0.89 2.37
N HIS A 21 1.63 -0.52 1.26
CA HIS A 21 0.75 -1.38 0.50
C HIS A 21 1.45 -2.67 0.07
N GLU A 22 2.59 -2.54 -0.60
CA GLU A 22 3.40 -3.66 -1.07
C GLU A 22 3.96 -4.52 0.08
N LEU A 23 4.29 -3.90 1.22
CA LEU A 23 4.68 -4.64 2.43
C LEU A 23 3.52 -5.48 2.97
N GLY A 24 2.28 -5.03 2.82
CA GLY A 24 1.10 -5.81 3.16
C GLY A 24 1.03 -7.12 2.40
N HIS A 25 1.12 -7.08 1.07
CA HIS A 25 1.17 -8.26 0.22
C HIS A 25 2.37 -9.16 0.56
N SER A 26 3.55 -8.54 0.66
CA SER A 26 4.80 -9.22 0.94
C SER A 26 4.79 -10.00 2.25
N PHE A 27 4.13 -9.46 3.29
CA PHE A 27 3.97 -10.12 4.58
C PHE A 27 3.17 -11.42 4.47
N PHE A 28 2.06 -11.43 3.75
CA PHE A 28 1.24 -12.62 3.60
C PHE A 28 1.87 -13.65 2.64
N TYR A 29 2.53 -13.22 1.57
CA TYR A 29 3.35 -14.13 0.75
C TYR A 29 4.42 -14.83 1.56
N TRP A 30 5.10 -14.12 2.46
CA TRP A 30 6.05 -14.73 3.39
C TRP A 30 5.37 -15.69 4.36
N LYS A 31 4.25 -15.30 4.95
CA LYS A 31 3.49 -16.11 5.90
C LYS A 31 3.01 -17.43 5.28
N PHE A 32 2.65 -17.43 4.01
CA PHE A 32 2.23 -18.62 3.27
C PHE A 32 3.38 -19.38 2.59
N GLY A 33 4.63 -18.98 2.83
CA GLY A 33 5.82 -19.69 2.36
C GLY A 33 6.21 -19.41 0.91
N CYS A 34 5.56 -18.43 0.25
CA CYS A 34 5.84 -18.04 -1.13
C CYS A 34 7.00 -17.03 -1.24
N LYS A 35 7.53 -16.55 -0.11
CA LYS A 35 8.59 -15.56 -0.05
C LYS A 35 9.51 -15.80 1.15
N GLU A 36 10.80 -15.59 0.96
CA GLU A 36 11.79 -15.82 2.04
C GLU A 36 11.81 -14.68 3.08
N ASN A 37 11.62 -13.45 2.64
CA ASN A 37 11.73 -12.28 3.50
C ASN A 37 10.70 -11.21 3.11
N TRP A 38 9.77 -10.91 4.02
CA TRP A 38 8.69 -9.97 3.79
C TRP A 38 9.12 -8.51 3.68
N ILE A 39 10.28 -8.12 4.26
CA ILE A 39 10.81 -6.75 4.18
C ILE A 39 11.40 -6.45 2.81
N LYS A 40 11.80 -7.48 2.06
CA LYS A 40 12.36 -7.29 0.71
C LYS A 40 11.26 -6.94 -0.28
N VAL A 41 10.94 -5.65 -0.36
CA VAL A 41 10.01 -5.07 -1.32
C VAL A 41 10.76 -4.04 -2.16
N THR A 42 10.49 -4.02 -3.46
CA THR A 42 11.09 -3.03 -4.38
C THR A 42 10.01 -2.12 -4.92
N VAL A 43 10.02 -0.88 -4.46
CA VAL A 43 9.18 0.19 -5.02
C VAL A 43 10.06 1.04 -5.93
N LYS A 44 9.68 1.14 -7.20
CA LYS A 44 10.45 1.90 -8.19
C LYS A 44 10.25 3.41 -7.96
N PRO A 45 11.28 4.25 -8.18
CA PRO A 45 11.17 5.69 -7.94
C PRO A 45 10.07 6.40 -8.74
N TYR A 46 9.70 5.87 -9.91
CA TYR A 46 8.62 6.41 -10.73
C TYR A 46 7.22 5.94 -10.29
N LEU A 47 7.12 5.14 -9.25
CA LEU A 47 5.90 4.70 -8.53
C LEU A 47 4.84 3.94 -9.37
N PHE A 48 4.97 3.89 -10.67
CA PHE A 48 4.05 3.15 -11.53
C PHE A 48 4.50 1.69 -11.67
N PHE A 49 3.52 0.77 -11.59
CA PHE A 49 3.76 -0.68 -11.76
C PHE A 49 4.80 -1.24 -10.77
N SER A 50 4.66 -0.87 -9.50
CA SER A 50 5.39 -1.53 -8.43
C SER A 50 4.88 -2.96 -8.33
N THR A 51 5.78 -3.91 -8.55
CA THR A 51 5.47 -5.32 -8.33
C THR A 51 6.11 -5.77 -7.03
N PRO A 52 5.41 -6.51 -6.16
CA PRO A 52 6.02 -7.09 -4.98
C PRO A 52 7.23 -7.92 -5.44
N ALA A 53 8.41 -7.58 -4.94
CA ALA A 53 9.63 -8.19 -5.42
C ALA A 53 9.73 -9.64 -4.96
N LEU A 54 10.15 -10.52 -5.87
CA LEU A 54 10.64 -11.87 -5.63
C LEU A 54 9.65 -12.73 -4.81
N VAL A 55 8.57 -13.12 -5.45
CA VAL A 55 7.68 -14.19 -5.02
C VAL A 55 8.07 -15.45 -5.78
N ASP A 56 8.04 -16.60 -5.12
CA ASP A 56 8.15 -17.91 -5.76
C ASP A 56 6.80 -18.22 -6.44
N GLU A 57 6.71 -17.93 -7.74
CA GLU A 57 5.50 -18.09 -8.53
C GLU A 57 4.95 -19.51 -8.48
N ASN A 58 5.81 -20.53 -8.51
CA ASN A 58 5.37 -21.93 -8.44
C ASN A 58 4.66 -22.25 -7.12
N LYS A 59 5.06 -21.63 -6.03
CA LYS A 59 4.38 -21.78 -4.74
C LYS A 59 3.14 -20.92 -4.63
N ALA A 60 3.16 -19.74 -5.23
CA ALA A 60 2.00 -18.87 -5.28
C ALA A 60 0.85 -19.51 -6.04
N ASP A 61 1.11 -20.14 -7.19
CA ASP A 61 0.11 -20.85 -8.00
C ASP A 61 -0.51 -22.07 -7.29
N LEU A 62 0.13 -22.57 -6.22
CA LEU A 62 -0.37 -23.68 -5.40
C LEU A 62 -1.16 -23.22 -4.17
N LEU A 63 -1.32 -21.91 -3.98
CA LEU A 63 -2.10 -21.38 -2.86
C LEU A 63 -3.58 -21.76 -3.00
N LYS A 64 -4.23 -21.88 -1.85
CA LYS A 64 -5.69 -22.05 -1.82
C LYS A 64 -6.34 -20.69 -2.12
N ASP A 65 -7.49 -20.71 -2.76
CA ASP A 65 -8.27 -19.51 -3.08
C ASP A 65 -8.44 -18.55 -1.88
N LYS A 66 -8.63 -19.12 -0.69
CA LYS A 66 -8.73 -18.34 0.54
C LYS A 66 -7.45 -17.60 0.92
N ASP A 67 -6.30 -18.22 0.73
CA ASP A 67 -5.00 -17.64 1.10
C ASP A 67 -4.61 -16.55 0.08
N ASP A 68 -4.94 -16.80 -1.18
CA ASP A 68 -4.76 -15.86 -2.28
C ASP A 68 -5.66 -14.63 -2.12
N LEU A 69 -6.92 -14.85 -1.71
CA LEU A 69 -7.85 -13.79 -1.33
C LEU A 69 -7.29 -12.90 -0.19
N ILE A 70 -6.70 -13.51 0.84
CA ILE A 70 -6.09 -12.77 1.96
C ILE A 70 -4.93 -11.91 1.45
N ILE A 71 -4.09 -12.44 0.56
CA ILE A 71 -3.00 -11.69 -0.05
C ILE A 71 -3.55 -10.50 -0.84
N SER A 72 -4.57 -10.72 -1.67
CA SER A 72 -5.17 -9.68 -2.50
C SER A 72 -5.71 -8.49 -1.70
N TYR A 73 -6.28 -8.74 -0.53
CA TYR A 73 -6.76 -7.66 0.36
C TYR A 73 -5.69 -7.07 1.28
N ALA A 74 -4.51 -7.67 1.37
CA ALA A 74 -3.51 -7.29 2.37
C ALA A 74 -3.03 -5.85 2.21
N GLY A 75 -2.71 -5.41 1.00
CA GLY A 75 -2.27 -4.04 0.73
C GLY A 75 -3.33 -3.01 1.11
N ILE A 76 -4.58 -3.23 0.67
CA ILE A 76 -5.73 -2.37 0.98
C ILE A 76 -5.95 -2.28 2.51
N THR A 77 -5.90 -3.41 3.19
CA THR A 77 -6.07 -3.48 4.64
C THR A 77 -4.99 -2.69 5.38
N VAL A 78 -3.74 -2.81 4.95
CA VAL A 78 -2.63 -2.03 5.53
C VAL A 78 -2.86 -0.54 5.32
N ASN A 79 -3.24 -0.09 4.12
CA ASN A 79 -3.50 1.31 3.85
C ASN A 79 -4.63 1.87 4.73
N LEU A 80 -5.73 1.13 4.92
CA LEU A 80 -6.83 1.54 5.80
C LEU A 80 -6.39 1.63 7.27
N ILE A 81 -5.67 0.64 7.78
CA ILE A 81 -5.17 0.63 9.17
C ILE A 81 -4.22 1.81 9.39
N VAL A 82 -3.28 2.03 8.47
CA VAL A 82 -2.30 3.11 8.58
C VAL A 82 -2.96 4.49 8.49
N ALA A 83 -3.95 4.66 7.61
CA ALA A 83 -4.73 5.90 7.55
C ALA A 83 -5.44 6.17 8.88
N LEU A 84 -6.12 5.17 9.45
CA LEU A 84 -6.79 5.30 10.74
C LEU A 84 -5.82 5.65 11.87
N LEU A 85 -4.69 4.97 11.94
CA LEU A 85 -3.64 5.27 12.94
C LEU A 85 -3.09 6.69 12.76
N ALA A 86 -2.87 7.14 11.53
CA ALA A 86 -2.40 8.49 11.26
C ALA A 86 -3.42 9.56 11.67
N VAL A 87 -4.72 9.32 11.46
CA VAL A 87 -5.80 10.20 11.94
C VAL A 87 -5.79 10.29 13.47
N VAL A 88 -5.74 9.15 14.16
CA VAL A 88 -5.70 9.10 15.62
C VAL A 88 -4.47 9.81 16.17
N LEU A 89 -3.29 9.54 15.61
CA LEU A 89 -2.05 10.20 16.02
C LEU A 89 -2.12 11.72 15.78
N ASN A 90 -2.64 12.16 14.65
CA ASN A 90 -2.79 13.59 14.35
C ASN A 90 -3.77 14.30 15.29
N TYR A 91 -4.79 13.59 15.77
CA TYR A 91 -5.73 14.12 16.76
C TYR A 91 -5.04 14.40 18.10
N PHE A 92 -4.15 13.51 18.57
CA PHE A 92 -3.46 13.67 19.84
C PHE A 92 -2.18 14.53 19.75
N TYR A 93 -1.52 14.56 18.60
CA TYR A 93 -0.21 15.20 18.39
C TYR A 93 -0.26 16.19 17.23
N SER A 94 -1.13 17.22 17.35
CA SER A 94 -1.17 18.27 16.35
C SER A 94 0.14 19.07 16.30
N SER A 95 0.71 19.25 15.12
CA SER A 95 1.92 20.04 14.92
C SER A 95 1.59 21.45 14.46
N ASN A 96 2.36 22.45 14.93
CA ASN A 96 2.31 23.81 14.40
C ASN A 96 3.12 23.99 13.10
N ASN A 97 3.85 22.97 12.67
CA ASN A 97 4.66 23.03 11.46
C ASN A 97 3.82 22.71 10.21
N VAL A 98 3.74 23.69 9.29
CA VAL A 98 2.96 23.59 8.06
C VAL A 98 3.38 22.39 7.20
N TYR A 99 4.66 22.07 7.13
CA TYR A 99 5.16 20.93 6.33
C TYR A 99 4.82 19.59 6.94
N VAL A 100 4.83 19.48 8.27
CA VAL A 100 4.39 18.28 9.01
C VAL A 100 2.91 18.06 8.78
N ASN A 101 2.09 19.09 8.90
CA ASN A 101 0.65 18.99 8.65
C ASN A 101 0.35 18.64 7.19
N LEU A 102 1.10 19.20 6.23
CA LEU A 102 0.98 18.85 4.82
C LEU A 102 1.29 17.37 4.61
N PHE A 103 2.39 16.87 5.17
CA PHE A 103 2.77 15.46 5.06
C PHE A 103 1.67 14.55 5.62
N ILE A 104 1.21 14.80 6.85
CA ILE A 104 0.20 13.97 7.51
C ILE A 104 -1.12 13.98 6.71
N SER A 105 -1.57 15.16 6.25
CA SER A 105 -2.78 15.30 5.44
C SER A 105 -2.67 14.53 4.12
N GLN A 106 -1.57 14.67 3.41
CA GLN A 106 -1.30 13.94 2.18
C GLN A 106 -1.22 12.43 2.43
N PHE A 107 -0.53 12.02 3.47
CA PHE A 107 -0.36 10.61 3.81
C PHE A 107 -1.70 9.93 4.14
N ILE A 108 -2.57 10.58 4.92
CA ILE A 108 -3.92 10.08 5.21
C ILE A 108 -4.74 9.99 3.92
N SER A 109 -4.80 11.09 3.17
CA SER A 109 -5.63 11.15 1.95
C SER A 109 -5.19 10.14 0.91
N LEU A 110 -3.89 9.98 0.67
CA LEU A 110 -3.35 9.04 -0.31
C LEU A 110 -3.59 7.58 0.08
N ASN A 111 -3.45 7.22 1.37
CA ASN A 111 -3.81 5.88 1.83
C ASN A 111 -5.29 5.56 1.60
N LEU A 112 -6.19 6.52 1.84
CA LEU A 112 -7.62 6.33 1.59
C LEU A 112 -7.95 6.25 0.10
N VAL A 113 -7.34 7.12 -0.71
CA VAL A 113 -7.53 7.11 -2.17
C VAL A 113 -7.04 5.79 -2.76
N GLU A 114 -5.87 5.30 -2.35
CA GLU A 114 -5.32 4.03 -2.79
C GLU A 114 -6.29 2.89 -2.45
N ALA A 115 -6.72 2.79 -1.20
CA ALA A 115 -7.66 1.76 -0.77
C ALA A 115 -8.99 1.80 -1.55
N ILE A 116 -9.57 2.98 -1.75
CA ILE A 116 -10.82 3.14 -2.51
C ILE A 116 -10.62 2.80 -3.98
N THR A 117 -9.51 3.21 -4.57
CA THR A 117 -9.18 2.93 -5.98
C THR A 117 -9.11 1.43 -6.22
N TYR A 118 -8.42 0.68 -5.38
CA TYR A 118 -8.35 -0.77 -5.50
C TYR A 118 -9.70 -1.46 -5.26
N LEU A 119 -10.47 -1.01 -4.27
CA LEU A 119 -11.79 -1.59 -3.98
C LEU A 119 -12.81 -1.34 -5.09
N VAL A 120 -12.79 -0.17 -5.72
CA VAL A 120 -13.79 0.21 -6.72
C VAL A 120 -13.31 -0.13 -8.13
N ILE A 121 -12.15 0.38 -8.52
CA ILE A 121 -11.62 0.24 -9.88
C ILE A 121 -11.12 -1.19 -10.12
N GLY A 122 -10.45 -1.78 -9.13
CA GLY A 122 -9.97 -3.16 -9.20
C GLY A 122 -11.10 -4.15 -9.50
N ASN A 123 -12.22 -4.02 -8.78
CA ASN A 123 -13.40 -4.87 -9.00
C ASN A 123 -14.07 -4.64 -10.38
N ILE A 124 -14.16 -3.39 -10.84
CA ILE A 124 -14.84 -3.07 -12.10
C ILE A 124 -14.04 -3.57 -13.31
N TYR A 125 -12.73 -3.41 -13.27
CA TYR A 125 -11.87 -3.71 -14.42
C TYR A 125 -11.17 -5.06 -14.34
N LEU A 126 -11.41 -5.85 -13.29
CA LEU A 126 -10.70 -7.12 -13.04
C LEU A 126 -9.16 -6.94 -13.11
N VAL A 127 -8.70 -5.80 -12.65
CA VAL A 127 -7.29 -5.43 -12.70
C VAL A 127 -6.67 -5.56 -11.32
N SER A 128 -5.39 -5.92 -11.29
CA SER A 128 -4.62 -6.00 -10.06
C SER A 128 -5.13 -7.07 -9.09
N ASP A 129 -5.00 -6.83 -7.80
CA ASP A 129 -5.26 -7.78 -6.71
C ASP A 129 -6.72 -8.27 -6.63
N MET A 130 -7.64 -7.52 -7.25
CA MET A 130 -9.08 -7.85 -7.20
C MET A 130 -9.55 -8.78 -8.32
N LYS A 131 -8.68 -9.11 -9.28
CA LYS A 131 -9.01 -10.03 -10.37
C LYS A 131 -9.43 -11.41 -9.85
N ILE A 132 -8.76 -11.87 -8.81
CA ILE A 132 -8.96 -13.19 -8.18
C ILE A 132 -10.34 -13.34 -7.52
N LEU A 133 -11.01 -12.24 -7.18
CA LEU A 133 -12.30 -12.26 -6.50
C LEU A 133 -13.49 -12.59 -7.39
N LEU A 134 -13.31 -12.57 -8.71
CA LEU A 134 -14.39 -12.66 -9.67
C LEU A 134 -14.25 -13.85 -10.65
N GLU A 135 -13.17 -14.59 -10.55
CA GLU A 135 -12.96 -15.91 -11.19
C GLU A 135 -13.30 -17.03 -10.22
#